data_89c77b91aee3c3a4415d5cf106438ee0
#
_entry.id   89c77b91aee3c3a4415d5cf106438ee0
#
_cell.length_a   1.000
_cell.length_b   1.000
_cell.length_c   1.000
_cell.angle_alpha   90.00
_cell.angle_beta   90.00
_cell.angle_gamma   90.00
#
_symmetry.space_group_name_H-M   'P 1'
#
loop_
_entity.id
_entity.type
_entity.pdbx_description
1 polymer ?
#
loop_
_entity_poly.entity_id
_entity_poly.type
_entity_poly.pdbx_seq_one_letter_code
_entity_poly.pdbx_strand_id
1 'polypeptide(L)'
;MSEKKTINYVSVENISLNDLVCGDAHFFHNQHLSIIINGRPSYSTFLRKETIYHVAEARLLLFLEGWSVVNLDLDNQRFQQGDVLLLPSDSIVELKDYSNDLRVIVFVIREELPIDEYIALPASPEDFQHLLKMAFLTWNLAQHTPFRKEVVLPIVQAMVANIQCLHKDKNATTVTNMAVRQQQFFQNFKRLVHQHCEVQRNIPFYAEKLHITPHYLSAVIKEISGQSVMFWLNRAVILRAKVLLNTKGMMIYEIADRLNFSSPSAFHNFFKRITGLTPKEYQTKME
;
A
#
# COMPACT_ATOMS: atom_id res chain seq x y z
N MET A 1 -7.25 0.52 -27.23
CA MET A 1 -8.11 1.30 -26.33
C MET A 1 -7.51 1.15 -24.94
N SER A 2 -6.85 2.21 -24.44
CA SER A 2 -6.21 2.19 -23.10
C SER A 2 -7.32 2.43 -22.06
N GLU A 3 -7.57 1.42 -21.22
CA GLU A 3 -8.55 1.52 -20.14
C GLU A 3 -8.13 2.59 -19.12
N LYS A 4 -9.13 3.35 -18.68
CA LYS A 4 -8.98 4.48 -17.75
C LYS A 4 -8.61 3.96 -16.36
N LYS A 5 -7.44 4.34 -15.82
CA LYS A 5 -7.06 4.06 -14.43
C LYS A 5 -7.53 5.19 -13.51
N THR A 6 -8.53 4.91 -12.69
CA THR A 6 -9.06 5.83 -11.68
C THR A 6 -8.30 5.64 -10.37
N ILE A 7 -7.97 6.70 -9.64
CA ILE A 7 -7.45 6.61 -8.27
C ILE A 7 -8.60 6.92 -7.32
N ASN A 8 -8.87 6.02 -6.39
CA ASN A 8 -9.89 6.20 -5.38
C ASN A 8 -9.20 6.38 -4.01
N TYR A 9 -9.59 7.44 -3.31
CA TYR A 9 -9.21 7.62 -1.91
C TYR A 9 -10.03 6.65 -1.05
N VAL A 10 -9.33 5.75 -0.37
CA VAL A 10 -9.96 4.74 0.48
C VAL A 10 -9.75 5.11 1.93
N SER A 11 -10.67 5.89 2.48
CA SER A 11 -10.93 5.88 3.91
C SER A 11 -12.27 5.18 4.15
N VAL A 12 -12.38 4.45 5.25
CA VAL A 12 -13.65 3.79 5.62
C VAL A 12 -14.76 4.82 5.85
N GLU A 13 -14.42 6.07 6.17
CA GLU A 13 -15.37 7.19 6.28
C GLU A 13 -16.09 7.52 4.96
N ASN A 14 -15.44 7.19 3.82
CA ASN A 14 -15.97 7.47 2.48
C ASN A 14 -16.63 6.27 1.82
N ILE A 15 -16.68 5.12 2.50
CA ILE A 15 -17.27 3.89 1.97
C ILE A 15 -18.63 3.66 2.63
N SER A 16 -19.68 3.56 1.82
CA SER A 16 -20.98 3.15 2.35
C SER A 16 -20.90 1.73 2.92
N LEU A 17 -21.45 1.51 4.11
CA LEU A 17 -21.53 0.19 4.74
C LEU A 17 -22.19 -0.84 3.81
N ASN A 18 -23.15 -0.42 2.99
CA ASN A 18 -23.84 -1.28 2.02
C ASN A 18 -22.92 -1.74 0.88
N ASP A 19 -21.82 -1.02 0.61
CA ASP A 19 -20.85 -1.40 -0.42
C ASP A 19 -19.87 -2.46 0.04
N LEU A 20 -19.78 -2.71 1.35
CA LEU A 20 -18.83 -3.65 1.98
C LEU A 20 -19.49 -4.97 2.40
N VAL A 21 -20.81 -4.98 2.60
CA VAL A 21 -21.55 -6.13 3.13
C VAL A 21 -22.38 -6.74 2.02
N CYS A 22 -21.81 -7.75 1.35
CA CYS A 22 -22.55 -8.58 0.41
C CYS A 22 -22.33 -10.07 0.77
N GLY A 23 -23.41 -10.82 0.82
CA GLY A 23 -23.38 -12.27 1.08
C GLY A 23 -23.03 -12.62 2.52
N ASP A 24 -21.96 -13.39 2.71
CA ASP A 24 -21.45 -13.88 3.99
C ASP A 24 -20.37 -12.99 4.63
N ALA A 25 -20.19 -11.77 4.13
CA ALA A 25 -19.29 -10.80 4.72
C ALA A 25 -19.90 -10.16 5.98
N HIS A 26 -19.09 -10.03 7.02
CA HIS A 26 -19.46 -9.38 8.27
C HIS A 26 -18.60 -8.15 8.49
N PHE A 27 -19.20 -7.09 9.01
CA PHE A 27 -18.56 -5.80 9.20
C PHE A 27 -18.75 -5.27 10.63
N PHE A 28 -17.67 -4.76 11.21
CA PHE A 28 -17.65 -3.99 12.45
C PHE A 28 -16.94 -2.66 12.20
N HIS A 29 -17.45 -1.58 12.79
CA HIS A 29 -16.86 -0.26 12.68
C HIS A 29 -17.06 0.58 13.93
N ASN A 30 -15.98 1.27 14.36
CA ASN A 30 -16.01 2.36 15.32
C ASN A 30 -14.86 3.34 15.03
N GLN A 31 -14.70 4.35 15.88
CA GLN A 31 -13.63 5.37 15.71
C GLN A 31 -12.19 4.84 15.78
N HIS A 32 -11.95 3.63 16.31
CA HIS A 32 -10.62 3.05 16.51
C HIS A 32 -10.26 1.99 15.47
N LEU A 33 -11.26 1.20 15.06
CA LEU A 33 -11.03 0.00 14.28
C LEU A 33 -12.22 -0.30 13.36
N SER A 34 -11.92 -0.81 12.17
CA SER A 34 -12.92 -1.53 11.38
C SER A 34 -12.42 -2.92 11.06
N ILE A 35 -13.33 -3.89 11.08
CA ILE A 35 -13.04 -5.29 10.77
C ILE A 35 -14.01 -5.75 9.70
N ILE A 36 -13.48 -6.35 8.66
CA ILE A 36 -14.26 -7.00 7.59
C ILE A 36 -13.88 -8.48 7.62
N ILE A 37 -14.84 -9.34 7.89
CA ILE A 37 -14.67 -10.80 7.82
C ILE A 37 -15.29 -11.29 6.51
N ASN A 38 -14.60 -12.17 5.79
CA ASN A 38 -15.01 -12.69 4.48
C ASN A 38 -15.24 -11.60 3.42
N GLY A 39 -14.46 -10.53 3.47
CA GLY A 39 -14.52 -9.48 2.47
C GLY A 39 -14.24 -10.04 1.07
N ARG A 40 -15.12 -9.72 0.11
CA ARG A 40 -14.99 -10.14 -1.29
C ARG A 40 -14.92 -8.93 -2.21
N PRO A 41 -13.75 -8.60 -2.76
CA PRO A 41 -13.62 -7.48 -3.68
C PRO A 41 -14.56 -7.56 -4.89
N SER A 42 -14.90 -8.76 -5.37
CA SER A 42 -15.80 -8.99 -6.49
C SER A 42 -17.23 -8.48 -6.26
N TYR A 43 -17.66 -8.32 -5.00
CA TYR A 43 -18.95 -7.76 -4.64
C TYR A 43 -18.89 -6.27 -4.26
N SER A 44 -17.68 -5.71 -4.19
CA SER A 44 -17.51 -4.29 -3.87
C SER A 44 -17.76 -3.43 -5.11
N THR A 45 -18.64 -2.46 -5.00
CA THR A 45 -18.81 -1.42 -6.04
C THR A 45 -17.63 -0.48 -6.10
N PHE A 46 -16.81 -0.49 -5.06
CA PHE A 46 -15.70 0.40 -4.80
C PHE A 46 -14.34 -0.19 -5.23
N LEU A 47 -14.05 -1.48 -4.94
CA LEU A 47 -12.79 -2.11 -5.30
C LEU A 47 -12.83 -2.58 -6.76
N ARG A 48 -12.07 -1.91 -7.62
CA ARG A 48 -12.00 -2.20 -9.06
C ARG A 48 -10.59 -2.61 -9.46
N LYS A 49 -10.50 -3.53 -10.41
CA LYS A 49 -9.23 -3.91 -11.04
C LYS A 49 -8.59 -2.72 -11.74
N GLU A 50 -7.28 -2.73 -11.89
CA GLU A 50 -6.48 -1.70 -12.55
C GLU A 50 -6.65 -0.29 -11.94
N THR A 51 -7.01 -0.24 -10.66
CA THR A 51 -7.31 1.01 -9.94
C THR A 51 -6.28 1.28 -8.85
N ILE A 52 -5.86 2.54 -8.75
CA ILE A 52 -4.94 3.01 -7.72
C ILE A 52 -5.75 3.57 -6.55
N TYR A 53 -5.37 3.16 -5.34
CA TYR A 53 -5.97 3.59 -4.09
C TYR A 53 -4.94 4.28 -3.21
N HIS A 54 -5.33 5.38 -2.59
CA HIS A 54 -4.64 5.96 -1.45
C HIS A 54 -5.29 5.45 -0.18
N VAL A 55 -4.57 4.66 0.57
CA VAL A 55 -5.03 3.99 1.79
C VAL A 55 -4.64 4.84 2.99
N ALA A 56 -5.58 5.58 3.53
CA ALA A 56 -5.32 6.56 4.59
C ALA A 56 -4.92 5.91 5.92
N GLU A 57 -5.62 4.83 6.29
CA GLU A 57 -5.39 4.13 7.56
C GLU A 57 -4.52 2.90 7.37
N ALA A 58 -3.78 2.51 8.42
CA ALA A 58 -3.04 1.24 8.41
C ALA A 58 -3.98 0.05 8.22
N ARG A 59 -3.55 -0.96 7.47
CA ARG A 59 -4.36 -2.15 7.19
C ARG A 59 -3.59 -3.43 7.38
N LEU A 60 -4.28 -4.40 7.98
CA LEU A 60 -3.85 -5.79 8.02
C LEU A 60 -4.84 -6.63 7.20
N LEU A 61 -4.33 -7.38 6.24
CA LEU A 61 -5.10 -8.29 5.40
C LEU A 61 -4.61 -9.73 5.61
N LEU A 62 -5.56 -10.65 5.81
CA LEU A 62 -5.32 -12.09 5.83
C LEU A 62 -6.05 -12.70 4.63
N PHE A 63 -5.34 -13.38 3.76
CA PHE A 63 -5.90 -13.98 2.54
C PHE A 63 -6.44 -15.38 2.84
N LEU A 64 -7.77 -15.56 2.75
CA LEU A 64 -8.45 -16.80 3.13
C LEU A 64 -8.63 -17.76 1.95
N GLU A 65 -8.96 -17.23 0.78
CA GLU A 65 -9.20 -17.97 -0.47
C GLU A 65 -8.84 -17.11 -1.68
N GLY A 66 -8.64 -17.75 -2.83
CA GLY A 66 -8.37 -17.09 -4.08
C GLY A 66 -7.00 -16.42 -4.14
N TRP A 67 -6.87 -15.45 -5.03
CA TRP A 67 -5.62 -14.70 -5.21
C TRP A 67 -5.90 -13.25 -5.62
N SER A 68 -4.92 -12.38 -5.36
CA SER A 68 -4.88 -11.01 -5.88
C SER A 68 -3.48 -10.62 -6.32
N VAL A 69 -3.40 -9.66 -7.24
CA VAL A 69 -2.16 -8.99 -7.63
C VAL A 69 -2.28 -7.52 -7.26
N VAL A 70 -1.43 -7.09 -6.36
CA VAL A 70 -1.40 -5.72 -5.85
C VAL A 70 -0.03 -5.12 -6.16
N ASN A 71 0.00 -3.95 -6.75
CA ASN A 71 1.24 -3.19 -6.89
C ASN A 71 1.48 -2.41 -5.60
N LEU A 72 2.58 -2.74 -4.93
CA LEU A 72 3.05 -2.11 -3.71
C LEU A 72 4.43 -1.52 -4.00
N ASP A 73 4.64 -0.24 -3.69
CA ASP A 73 5.91 0.44 -3.91
C ASP A 73 6.53 0.16 -5.29
N LEU A 74 5.68 0.21 -6.32
CA LEU A 74 6.08 0.02 -7.71
C LEU A 74 6.44 -1.43 -8.11
N ASP A 75 6.13 -2.40 -7.24
CA ASP A 75 6.34 -3.81 -7.49
C ASP A 75 5.01 -4.59 -7.43
N ASN A 76 4.81 -5.52 -8.37
CA ASN A 76 3.60 -6.34 -8.41
C ASN A 76 3.80 -7.55 -7.50
N GLN A 77 3.05 -7.58 -6.40
CA GLN A 77 3.02 -8.70 -5.47
C GLN A 77 1.78 -9.54 -5.71
N ARG A 78 1.95 -10.85 -5.81
CA ARG A 78 0.85 -11.80 -5.87
C ARG A 78 0.60 -12.36 -4.48
N PHE A 79 -0.65 -12.26 -4.04
CA PHE A 79 -1.14 -12.81 -2.78
C PHE A 79 -2.09 -13.95 -3.05
N GLN A 80 -2.04 -14.97 -2.20
CA GLN A 80 -2.89 -16.15 -2.25
C GLN A 80 -3.26 -16.61 -0.85
N GLN A 81 -4.04 -17.67 -0.74
CA GLN A 81 -4.42 -18.25 0.55
C GLN A 81 -3.20 -18.48 1.47
N GLY A 82 -3.28 -18.05 2.72
CA GLY A 82 -2.22 -18.15 3.71
C GLY A 82 -1.26 -16.94 3.73
N ASP A 83 -1.37 -16.03 2.78
CA ASP A 83 -0.55 -14.82 2.76
C ASP A 83 -1.11 -13.76 3.71
N VAL A 84 -0.20 -12.90 4.17
CA VAL A 84 -0.48 -11.77 5.04
C VAL A 84 0.08 -10.51 4.42
N LEU A 85 -0.72 -9.43 4.44
CA LEU A 85 -0.30 -8.10 4.03
C LEU A 85 -0.60 -7.10 5.14
N LEU A 86 0.45 -6.44 5.63
CA LEU A 86 0.37 -5.32 6.55
C LEU A 86 0.79 -4.05 5.80
N LEU A 87 -0.09 -3.06 5.75
CA LEU A 87 0.13 -1.77 5.09
C LEU A 87 0.20 -0.66 6.14
N PRO A 88 1.22 0.22 6.11
CA PRO A 88 1.21 1.45 6.89
C PRO A 88 0.11 2.41 6.42
N SER A 89 -0.21 3.40 7.24
CA SER A 89 -1.05 4.54 6.84
C SER A 89 -0.44 5.29 5.66
N ASP A 90 -1.27 6.00 4.91
CA ASP A 90 -0.89 6.78 3.73
C ASP A 90 -0.23 5.97 2.60
N SER A 91 -0.47 4.65 2.57
CA SER A 91 0.03 3.78 1.51
C SER A 91 -0.68 4.03 0.18
N ILE A 92 0.07 3.92 -0.92
CA ILE A 92 -0.50 3.93 -2.27
C ILE A 92 -0.40 2.53 -2.84
N VAL A 93 -1.54 1.92 -3.13
CA VAL A 93 -1.64 0.58 -3.69
C VAL A 93 -2.39 0.61 -5.01
N GLU A 94 -1.98 -0.21 -5.97
CA GLU A 94 -2.75 -0.41 -7.21
C GLU A 94 -3.25 -1.85 -7.23
N LEU A 95 -4.56 -2.02 -7.19
CA LEU A 95 -5.19 -3.33 -7.32
C LEU A 95 -5.21 -3.70 -8.81
N LYS A 96 -4.30 -4.60 -9.20
CA LYS A 96 -4.13 -5.02 -10.59
C LYS A 96 -5.18 -6.02 -11.03
N ASP A 97 -5.30 -7.08 -10.28
CA ASP A 97 -6.20 -8.18 -10.59
C ASP A 97 -6.53 -9.01 -9.35
N TYR A 98 -7.61 -9.75 -9.39
CA TYR A 98 -8.01 -10.70 -8.36
C TYR A 98 -8.96 -11.76 -8.91
N SER A 99 -8.97 -12.93 -8.27
CA SER A 99 -9.90 -14.01 -8.59
C SER A 99 -11.31 -13.74 -8.02
N ASN A 100 -12.33 -14.30 -8.64
CA ASN A 100 -13.73 -14.11 -8.21
C ASN A 100 -14.02 -14.73 -6.84
N ASP A 101 -13.26 -15.74 -6.45
CA ASP A 101 -13.34 -16.44 -5.17
C ASP A 101 -12.48 -15.81 -4.07
N LEU A 102 -11.80 -14.69 -4.35
CA LEU A 102 -10.96 -14.01 -3.35
C LEU A 102 -11.78 -13.67 -2.12
N ARG A 103 -11.29 -14.16 -0.96
CA ARG A 103 -11.79 -13.84 0.38
C ARG A 103 -10.67 -13.36 1.27
N VAL A 104 -10.93 -12.28 1.99
CA VAL A 104 -9.96 -11.67 2.90
C VAL A 104 -10.61 -11.29 4.23
N ILE A 105 -9.82 -11.33 5.29
CA ILE A 105 -10.11 -10.59 6.52
C ILE A 105 -9.32 -9.27 6.45
N VAL A 106 -9.98 -8.16 6.71
CA VAL A 106 -9.33 -6.84 6.70
C VAL A 106 -9.56 -6.15 8.04
N PHE A 107 -8.45 -5.72 8.64
CA PHE A 107 -8.46 -4.78 9.76
C PHE A 107 -8.03 -3.41 9.23
N VAL A 108 -8.83 -2.39 9.47
CA VAL A 108 -8.49 -0.99 9.23
C VAL A 108 -8.24 -0.36 10.59
N ILE A 109 -7.00 0.08 10.83
CA ILE A 109 -6.53 0.47 12.16
C ILE A 109 -6.28 1.98 12.16
N ARG A 110 -6.99 2.71 13.02
CA ARG A 110 -6.90 4.18 13.15
C ARG A 110 -5.99 4.63 14.29
N GLU A 111 -5.57 3.70 15.13
CA GLU A 111 -4.58 3.97 16.17
C GLU A 111 -3.18 3.99 15.56
N GLU A 112 -2.32 4.83 16.12
CA GLU A 112 -0.91 4.85 15.74
C GLU A 112 -0.24 3.52 16.08
N LEU A 113 0.33 2.89 15.07
CA LEU A 113 1.12 1.67 15.21
C LEU A 113 2.48 1.88 14.57
N PRO A 114 3.54 1.27 15.10
CA PRO A 114 4.89 1.38 14.55
C PRO A 114 5.02 0.52 13.28
N ILE A 115 4.33 0.93 12.22
CA ILE A 115 4.36 0.27 10.92
C ILE A 115 4.99 1.25 9.94
N ASP A 116 6.30 1.13 9.74
CA ASP A 116 7.09 2.05 8.90
C ASP A 116 7.12 1.63 7.43
N GLU A 117 6.91 0.35 7.16
CA GLU A 117 6.92 -0.23 5.81
C GLU A 117 5.85 -1.32 5.67
N TYR A 118 5.43 -1.59 4.43
CA TYR A 118 4.55 -2.72 4.21
C TYR A 118 5.27 -4.04 4.44
N ILE A 119 4.56 -5.00 5.00
CA ILE A 119 5.03 -6.37 5.17
C ILE A 119 4.11 -7.28 4.36
N ALA A 120 4.69 -7.94 3.35
CA ALA A 120 4.04 -8.98 2.57
C ALA A 120 4.77 -10.29 2.81
N LEU A 121 4.10 -11.26 3.42
CA LEU A 121 4.74 -12.54 3.71
C LEU A 121 3.77 -13.72 3.56
N PRO A 122 4.21 -14.83 2.98
CA PRO A 122 3.53 -16.11 3.11
C PRO A 122 3.78 -16.63 4.53
N ALA A 123 2.71 -16.76 5.33
CA ALA A 123 2.81 -17.34 6.67
C ALA A 123 2.89 -18.86 6.59
N SER A 124 3.53 -19.49 7.59
CA SER A 124 3.39 -20.93 7.74
C SER A 124 1.92 -21.29 8.05
N PRO A 125 1.47 -22.50 7.76
CA PRO A 125 0.10 -22.92 8.13
C PRO A 125 -0.21 -22.72 9.62
N GLU A 126 0.77 -22.94 10.48
CA GLU A 126 0.65 -22.78 11.94
C GLU A 126 0.53 -21.30 12.31
N ASP A 127 1.42 -20.44 11.80
CA ASP A 127 1.40 -19.00 12.06
C ASP A 127 0.11 -18.35 11.52
N PHE A 128 -0.32 -18.76 10.33
CA PHE A 128 -1.57 -18.29 9.76
C PHE A 128 -2.78 -18.66 10.62
N GLN A 129 -2.82 -19.89 11.15
CA GLN A 129 -3.87 -20.33 12.06
C GLN A 129 -3.86 -19.53 13.38
N HIS A 130 -2.69 -19.18 13.91
CA HIS A 130 -2.59 -18.31 15.08
C HIS A 130 -3.15 -16.91 14.77
N LEU A 131 -2.79 -16.32 13.64
CA LEU A 131 -3.34 -15.02 13.22
C LEU A 131 -4.85 -15.05 13.01
N LEU A 132 -5.40 -16.13 12.44
CA LEU A 132 -6.84 -16.32 12.30
C LEU A 132 -7.54 -16.41 13.65
N LYS A 133 -7.01 -17.17 14.62
CA LYS A 133 -7.56 -17.26 15.98
C LYS A 133 -7.60 -15.88 16.65
N MET A 134 -6.52 -15.10 16.53
CA MET A 134 -6.47 -13.72 17.04
C MET A 134 -7.48 -12.82 16.33
N ALA A 135 -7.61 -12.94 15.02
CA ALA A 135 -8.57 -12.15 14.23
C ALA A 135 -10.02 -12.43 14.65
N PHE A 136 -10.41 -13.70 14.80
CA PHE A 136 -11.75 -14.08 15.27
C PHE A 136 -12.00 -13.72 16.73
N LEU A 137 -10.99 -13.84 17.60
CA LEU A 137 -11.08 -13.37 18.97
C LEU A 137 -11.34 -11.86 19.01
N THR A 138 -10.57 -11.10 18.21
CA THR A 138 -10.74 -9.65 18.09
C THR A 138 -12.14 -9.29 17.59
N TRP A 139 -12.63 -10.00 16.58
CA TRP A 139 -13.99 -9.85 16.08
C TRP A 139 -15.04 -10.06 17.17
N ASN A 140 -14.97 -11.16 17.90
CA ASN A 140 -15.93 -11.49 18.96
C ASN A 140 -15.92 -10.43 20.06
N LEU A 141 -14.74 -9.99 20.49
CA LEU A 141 -14.60 -8.98 21.54
C LEU A 141 -15.03 -7.59 21.10
N ALA A 142 -14.88 -7.25 19.81
CA ALA A 142 -15.32 -5.97 19.25
C ALA A 142 -16.84 -5.81 19.28
N GLN A 143 -17.62 -6.91 19.26
CA GLN A 143 -19.09 -6.90 19.32
C GLN A 143 -19.66 -6.48 20.68
N HIS A 144 -18.83 -6.41 21.75
CA HIS A 144 -19.32 -6.04 23.07
C HIS A 144 -19.74 -4.57 23.15
N THR A 145 -20.83 -4.31 23.83
CA THR A 145 -21.30 -2.96 24.14
C THR A 145 -21.30 -2.78 25.66
N PRO A 146 -20.52 -1.79 26.20
CA PRO A 146 -19.66 -0.86 25.48
C PRO A 146 -18.40 -1.53 24.91
N PHE A 147 -17.84 -0.91 23.84
CA PHE A 147 -16.58 -1.36 23.23
C PHE A 147 -15.42 -1.26 24.24
N ARG A 148 -14.68 -2.35 24.41
CA ARG A 148 -13.57 -2.47 25.36
C ARG A 148 -12.24 -2.21 24.68
N LYS A 149 -11.91 -0.94 24.48
CA LYS A 149 -10.69 -0.50 23.80
C LYS A 149 -9.42 -1.15 24.39
N GLU A 150 -9.31 -1.20 25.71
CA GLU A 150 -8.17 -1.68 26.48
C GLU A 150 -7.95 -3.21 26.33
N VAL A 151 -8.93 -3.92 25.79
CA VAL A 151 -8.83 -5.36 25.50
C VAL A 151 -8.61 -5.61 24.02
N VAL A 152 -9.37 -4.94 23.18
CA VAL A 152 -9.38 -5.20 21.73
C VAL A 152 -8.11 -4.70 21.04
N LEU A 153 -7.68 -3.47 21.33
CA LEU A 153 -6.52 -2.89 20.66
C LEU A 153 -5.19 -3.59 20.97
N PRO A 154 -4.91 -4.04 22.22
CA PRO A 154 -3.71 -4.84 22.50
C PRO A 154 -3.64 -6.14 21.70
N ILE A 155 -4.76 -6.78 21.38
CA ILE A 155 -4.76 -7.97 20.52
C ILE A 155 -4.36 -7.61 19.09
N VAL A 156 -4.88 -6.50 18.56
CA VAL A 156 -4.49 -5.99 17.24
C VAL A 156 -3.00 -5.63 17.22
N GLN A 157 -2.49 -4.98 18.27
CA GLN A 157 -1.06 -4.68 18.43
C GLN A 157 -0.21 -5.96 18.48
N ALA A 158 -0.67 -6.99 19.20
CA ALA A 158 0.00 -8.28 19.24
C ALA A 158 0.02 -9.00 17.89
N MET A 159 -1.06 -8.90 17.10
CA MET A 159 -1.08 -9.41 15.71
C MET A 159 -0.02 -8.71 14.85
N VAL A 160 0.03 -7.38 14.90
CA VAL A 160 1.03 -6.58 14.16
C VAL A 160 2.45 -6.94 14.59
N ALA A 161 2.71 -7.00 15.90
CA ALA A 161 4.02 -7.38 16.44
C ALA A 161 4.43 -8.80 16.01
N ASN A 162 3.50 -9.75 16.02
CA ASN A 162 3.77 -11.12 15.56
C ASN A 162 4.17 -11.14 14.07
N ILE A 163 3.45 -10.43 13.21
CA ILE A 163 3.78 -10.31 11.79
C ILE A 163 5.16 -9.70 11.59
N GLN A 164 5.51 -8.65 12.36
CA GLN A 164 6.83 -8.04 12.31
C GLN A 164 7.94 -9.01 12.75
N CYS A 165 7.70 -9.83 13.78
CA CYS A 165 8.64 -10.88 14.20
C CYS A 165 8.83 -11.93 13.11
N LEU A 166 7.74 -12.47 12.56
CA LEU A 166 7.80 -13.45 11.46
C LEU A 166 8.55 -12.90 10.24
N HIS A 167 8.36 -11.62 9.92
CA HIS A 167 9.10 -10.97 8.83
C HIS A 167 10.60 -10.87 9.14
N LYS A 168 10.99 -10.51 10.36
CA LYS A 168 12.40 -10.45 10.79
C LYS A 168 13.05 -11.82 10.78
N ASP A 169 12.38 -12.85 11.26
CA ASP A 169 12.91 -14.22 11.33
C ASP A 169 13.19 -14.79 9.93
N LYS A 170 12.26 -14.54 8.97
CA LYS A 170 12.48 -14.92 7.57
C LYS A 170 13.68 -14.20 6.97
N ASN A 171 13.83 -12.91 7.22
CA ASN A 171 14.96 -12.13 6.74
C ASN A 171 16.28 -12.56 7.39
N ALA A 172 16.28 -12.95 8.67
CA ALA A 172 17.47 -13.46 9.37
C ALA A 172 17.93 -14.81 8.82
N THR A 173 17.02 -15.71 8.48
CA THR A 173 17.35 -17.05 7.94
C THR A 173 17.89 -16.97 6.51
N THR A 174 17.61 -15.91 5.78
CA THR A 174 17.97 -15.72 4.36
C THR A 174 19.26 -14.90 4.17
N VAL A 175 19.86 -14.33 5.23
CA VAL A 175 21.00 -13.38 5.20
C VAL A 175 22.32 -13.97 4.67
N THR A 176 22.40 -15.26 4.38
CA THR A 176 23.62 -15.89 3.83
C THR A 176 23.76 -15.78 2.30
N ASN A 177 22.77 -15.28 1.57
CA ASN A 177 22.80 -15.23 0.11
C ASN A 177 22.95 -13.78 -0.40
N MET A 178 23.90 -13.54 -1.28
CA MET A 178 24.19 -12.21 -1.89
C MET A 178 22.97 -11.62 -2.60
N ALA A 179 22.15 -12.45 -3.22
CA ALA A 179 20.89 -12.05 -3.86
C ALA A 179 19.88 -11.43 -2.88
N VAL A 180 19.84 -11.92 -1.64
CA VAL A 180 18.93 -11.39 -0.60
C VAL A 180 19.38 -10.02 -0.11
N ARG A 181 20.69 -9.80 0.04
CA ARG A 181 21.23 -8.49 0.39
C ARG A 181 20.93 -7.45 -0.69
N GLN A 182 21.05 -7.83 -1.95
CA GLN A 182 20.72 -6.97 -3.08
C GLN A 182 19.21 -6.64 -3.08
N GLN A 183 18.35 -7.62 -2.81
CA GLN A 183 16.92 -7.41 -2.74
C GLN A 183 16.52 -6.51 -1.57
N GLN A 184 17.08 -6.71 -0.37
CA GLN A 184 16.88 -5.82 0.79
C GLN A 184 17.38 -4.40 0.51
N PHE A 185 18.53 -4.26 -0.14
CA PHE A 185 19.04 -2.96 -0.55
C PHE A 185 18.07 -2.24 -1.49
N PHE A 186 17.52 -2.96 -2.47
CA PHE A 186 16.56 -2.41 -3.42
C PHE A 186 15.23 -2.04 -2.72
N GLN A 187 14.75 -2.83 -1.76
CA GLN A 187 13.57 -2.48 -0.97
C GLN A 187 13.81 -1.21 -0.13
N ASN A 188 14.97 -1.10 0.54
CA ASN A 188 15.34 0.10 1.29
C ASN A 188 15.39 1.34 0.37
N PHE A 189 15.94 1.21 -0.84
CA PHE A 189 15.93 2.28 -1.83
C PHE A 189 14.48 2.67 -2.20
N LYS A 190 13.60 1.71 -2.52
CA LYS A 190 12.20 1.99 -2.86
C LYS A 190 11.46 2.69 -1.72
N ARG A 191 11.69 2.27 -0.47
CA ARG A 191 11.12 2.91 0.71
C ARG A 191 11.55 4.38 0.82
N LEU A 192 12.82 4.67 0.69
CA LEU A 192 13.33 6.05 0.69
C LEU A 192 12.72 6.89 -0.45
N VAL A 193 12.57 6.30 -1.63
CA VAL A 193 11.91 6.95 -2.75
C VAL A 193 10.46 7.30 -2.41
N HIS A 194 9.72 6.36 -1.84
CA HIS A 194 8.34 6.59 -1.43
C HIS A 194 8.21 7.70 -0.38
N GLN A 195 9.10 7.72 0.61
CA GLN A 195 9.08 8.72 1.69
C GLN A 195 9.46 10.13 1.24
N HIS A 196 10.34 10.27 0.25
CA HIS A 196 10.97 11.55 -0.07
C HIS A 196 10.72 12.07 -1.48
N CYS A 197 10.09 11.32 -2.38
CA CYS A 197 9.94 11.67 -3.80
C CYS A 197 9.18 12.99 -4.06
N GLU A 198 8.34 13.42 -3.14
CA GLU A 198 7.61 14.68 -3.27
C GLU A 198 8.56 15.88 -3.26
N VAL A 199 9.59 15.83 -2.40
CA VAL A 199 10.52 16.95 -2.16
C VAL A 199 11.88 16.71 -2.80
N GLN A 200 12.37 15.46 -2.80
CA GLN A 200 13.74 15.12 -3.22
C GLN A 200 13.72 14.27 -4.50
N ARG A 201 14.37 14.78 -5.57
CA ARG A 201 14.44 14.10 -6.88
C ARG A 201 15.86 13.95 -7.43
N ASN A 202 16.86 14.15 -6.58
CA ASN A 202 18.25 14.02 -6.97
C ASN A 202 18.88 12.72 -6.42
N ILE A 203 19.68 12.06 -7.24
CA ILE A 203 20.33 10.80 -6.87
C ILE A 203 21.26 10.94 -5.65
N PRO A 204 22.03 12.03 -5.50
CA PRO A 204 22.93 12.21 -4.35
C PRO A 204 22.22 12.09 -3.00
N PHE A 205 21.02 12.64 -2.85
CA PHE A 205 20.24 12.54 -1.60
C PHE A 205 20.00 11.08 -1.20
N TYR A 206 19.56 10.25 -2.12
CA TYR A 206 19.28 8.84 -1.84
C TYR A 206 20.55 8.03 -1.59
N ALA A 207 21.62 8.36 -2.29
CA ALA A 207 22.92 7.73 -2.10
C ALA A 207 23.49 8.04 -0.71
N GLU A 208 23.36 9.30 -0.25
CA GLU A 208 23.74 9.73 1.10
C GLU A 208 22.95 8.99 2.17
N LYS A 209 21.62 8.91 2.03
CA LYS A 209 20.74 8.17 2.96
C LYS A 209 21.04 6.67 3.03
N LEU A 210 21.57 6.10 1.96
CA LEU A 210 21.99 4.70 1.88
C LEU A 210 23.48 4.49 2.21
N HIS A 211 24.21 5.56 2.58
CA HIS A 211 25.64 5.55 2.90
C HIS A 211 26.53 4.98 1.77
N ILE A 212 26.21 5.35 0.52
CA ILE A 212 26.95 4.93 -0.68
C ILE A 212 27.17 6.10 -1.65
N THR A 213 27.98 5.89 -2.68
CA THR A 213 28.18 6.89 -3.74
C THR A 213 27.02 6.91 -4.73
N PRO A 214 26.68 8.07 -5.36
CA PRO A 214 25.68 8.16 -6.42
C PRO A 214 25.93 7.25 -7.61
N HIS A 215 27.20 7.04 -7.96
CA HIS A 215 27.59 6.15 -9.04
C HIS A 215 27.27 4.68 -8.69
N TYR A 216 27.62 4.25 -7.47
CA TYR A 216 27.33 2.90 -7.00
C TYR A 216 25.82 2.65 -6.89
N LEU A 217 25.06 3.61 -6.35
CA LEU A 217 23.58 3.52 -6.33
C LEU A 217 23.01 3.29 -7.74
N SER A 218 23.46 4.08 -8.72
CA SER A 218 22.97 3.98 -10.10
C SER A 218 23.29 2.62 -10.73
N ALA A 219 24.48 2.09 -10.49
CA ALA A 219 24.92 0.79 -11.00
C ALA A 219 24.11 -0.35 -10.38
N VAL A 220 24.02 -0.40 -9.04
CA VAL A 220 23.33 -1.46 -8.30
C VAL A 220 21.85 -1.50 -8.59
N ILE A 221 21.15 -0.33 -8.60
CA ILE A 221 19.72 -0.29 -8.91
C ILE A 221 19.46 -0.78 -10.34
N LYS A 222 20.30 -0.40 -11.30
CA LYS A 222 20.16 -0.85 -12.69
C LYS A 222 20.42 -2.36 -12.82
N GLU A 223 21.39 -2.89 -12.09
CA GLU A 223 21.70 -4.33 -12.07
C GLU A 223 20.52 -5.14 -11.51
N ILE A 224 19.97 -4.72 -10.35
CA ILE A 224 18.92 -5.46 -9.67
C ILE A 224 17.57 -5.35 -10.41
N SER A 225 17.19 -4.15 -10.86
CA SER A 225 15.84 -3.87 -11.37
C SER A 225 15.73 -3.76 -12.88
N GLY A 226 16.86 -3.76 -13.61
CA GLY A 226 16.89 -3.46 -15.04
C GLY A 226 16.57 -1.99 -15.39
N GLN A 227 16.26 -1.16 -14.39
CA GLN A 227 15.79 0.23 -14.57
C GLN A 227 16.74 1.22 -13.90
N SER A 228 16.74 2.48 -14.38
CA SER A 228 17.55 3.53 -13.75
C SER A 228 16.93 4.02 -12.43
N VAL A 229 17.75 4.62 -11.56
CA VAL A 229 17.28 5.33 -10.35
C VAL A 229 16.23 6.37 -10.72
N MET A 230 16.46 7.15 -11.78
CA MET A 230 15.51 8.18 -12.23
C MET A 230 14.18 7.61 -12.71
N PHE A 231 14.16 6.39 -13.25
CA PHE A 231 12.91 5.71 -13.59
C PHE A 231 12.03 5.51 -12.34
N TRP A 232 12.63 5.03 -11.24
CA TRP A 232 11.93 4.77 -9.98
C TRP A 232 11.45 6.08 -9.33
N LEU A 233 12.30 7.10 -9.29
CA LEU A 233 11.95 8.43 -8.80
C LEU A 233 10.77 9.03 -9.57
N ASN A 234 10.86 9.05 -10.90
CA ASN A 234 9.80 9.59 -11.75
C ASN A 234 8.48 8.83 -11.55
N ARG A 235 8.54 7.51 -11.44
CA ARG A 235 7.36 6.67 -11.24
C ARG A 235 6.67 6.95 -9.90
N ALA A 236 7.44 7.13 -8.82
CA ALA A 236 6.91 7.50 -7.52
C ALA A 236 6.25 8.88 -7.52
N VAL A 237 6.91 9.88 -8.12
CA VAL A 237 6.34 11.23 -8.28
C VAL A 237 5.04 11.21 -9.08
N ILE A 238 4.97 10.44 -10.16
CA ILE A 238 3.74 10.30 -10.95
C ILE A 238 2.62 9.65 -10.14
N LEU A 239 2.94 8.66 -9.32
CA LEU A 239 1.95 8.00 -8.47
C LEU A 239 1.35 9.00 -7.47
N ARG A 240 2.20 9.78 -6.78
CA ARG A 240 1.78 10.88 -5.89
C ARG A 240 0.98 11.96 -6.64
N ALA A 241 1.46 12.38 -7.81
CA ALA A 241 0.77 13.36 -8.65
C ALA A 241 -0.65 12.90 -9.02
N LYS A 242 -0.82 11.63 -9.38
CA LYS A 242 -2.12 11.04 -9.67
C LYS A 242 -3.07 11.06 -8.48
N VAL A 243 -2.57 10.77 -7.27
CA VAL A 243 -3.34 10.88 -6.03
C VAL A 243 -3.82 12.32 -5.82
N LEU A 244 -2.91 13.29 -5.91
CA LEU A 244 -3.24 14.71 -5.72
C LEU A 244 -4.22 15.24 -6.77
N LEU A 245 -4.06 14.83 -8.03
CA LEU A 245 -4.96 15.22 -9.13
C LEU A 245 -6.39 14.68 -8.95
N ASN A 246 -6.57 13.62 -8.16
CA ASN A 246 -7.88 13.08 -7.84
C ASN A 246 -8.51 13.68 -6.57
N THR A 247 -7.75 14.45 -5.82
CA THR A 247 -8.27 15.14 -4.62
C THR A 247 -9.19 16.27 -5.08
N LYS A 248 -10.47 16.20 -4.71
CA LYS A 248 -11.46 17.23 -5.08
C LYS A 248 -11.03 18.61 -4.61
N GLY A 249 -11.11 19.58 -5.50
CA GLY A 249 -10.83 21.00 -5.21
C GLY A 249 -9.36 21.39 -5.23
N MET A 250 -8.40 20.48 -5.41
CA MET A 250 -6.99 20.83 -5.50
C MET A 250 -6.62 21.32 -6.90
N MET A 251 -6.03 22.52 -6.96
CA MET A 251 -5.64 23.15 -8.23
C MET A 251 -4.27 22.63 -8.71
N ILE A 252 -4.07 22.60 -10.03
CA ILE A 252 -2.83 22.10 -10.67
C ILE A 252 -1.58 22.82 -10.16
N TYR A 253 -1.67 24.13 -9.87
CA TYR A 253 -0.54 24.88 -9.32
C TYR A 253 -0.18 24.46 -7.89
N GLU A 254 -1.18 24.16 -7.05
CA GLU A 254 -0.97 23.64 -5.69
C GLU A 254 -0.30 22.27 -5.69
N ILE A 255 -0.69 21.42 -6.65
CA ILE A 255 -0.07 20.11 -6.85
C ILE A 255 1.38 20.26 -7.29
N ALA A 256 1.65 21.20 -8.21
CA ALA A 256 3.02 21.49 -8.65
C ALA A 256 3.91 21.98 -7.52
N ASP A 257 3.39 22.85 -6.66
CA ASP A 257 4.08 23.37 -5.47
C ASP A 257 4.33 22.25 -4.45
N ARG A 258 3.30 21.51 -4.09
CA ARG A 258 3.38 20.39 -3.13
C ARG A 258 4.39 19.32 -3.59
N LEU A 259 4.44 19.04 -4.89
CA LEU A 259 5.42 18.12 -5.48
C LEU A 259 6.78 18.79 -5.77
N ASN A 260 7.03 19.99 -5.24
CA ASN A 260 8.29 20.72 -5.37
C ASN A 260 8.77 20.86 -6.84
N PHE A 261 7.85 21.22 -7.74
CA PHE A 261 8.21 21.67 -9.10
C PHE A 261 8.48 23.17 -9.14
N SER A 262 9.47 23.58 -9.92
CA SER A 262 9.84 24.99 -10.07
C SER A 262 8.73 25.86 -10.67
N SER A 263 7.75 25.26 -11.34
CA SER A 263 6.57 25.93 -11.89
C SER A 263 5.48 24.94 -12.26
N PRO A 264 4.21 25.39 -12.38
CA PRO A 264 3.13 24.57 -12.92
C PRO A 264 3.41 24.04 -14.33
N SER A 265 4.12 24.80 -15.16
CA SER A 265 4.52 24.37 -16.51
C SER A 265 5.55 23.25 -16.49
N ALA A 266 6.49 23.27 -15.54
CA ALA A 266 7.44 22.18 -15.34
C ALA A 266 6.74 20.88 -14.94
N PHE A 267 5.77 20.97 -14.02
CA PHE A 267 4.92 19.83 -13.62
C PHE A 267 4.09 19.31 -14.80
N HIS A 268 3.45 20.22 -15.56
CA HIS A 268 2.65 19.87 -16.74
C HIS A 268 3.47 19.06 -17.75
N ASN A 269 4.66 19.54 -18.11
CA ASN A 269 5.54 18.90 -19.07
C ASN A 269 6.08 17.56 -18.56
N PHE A 270 6.44 17.49 -17.27
CA PHE A 270 6.87 16.25 -16.62
C PHE A 270 5.76 15.20 -16.66
N PHE A 271 4.56 15.56 -16.21
CA PHE A 271 3.42 14.64 -16.13
C PHE A 271 3.03 14.12 -17.53
N LYS A 272 2.90 15.03 -18.52
CA LYS A 272 2.57 14.69 -19.91
C LYS A 272 3.62 13.77 -20.53
N ARG A 273 4.90 14.06 -20.33
CA ARG A 273 6.00 13.24 -20.88
C ARG A 273 5.94 11.79 -20.40
N ILE A 274 5.57 11.54 -19.13
CA ILE A 274 5.60 10.20 -18.56
C ILE A 274 4.28 9.47 -18.71
N THR A 275 3.14 10.17 -18.65
CA THR A 275 1.80 9.55 -18.68
C THR A 275 1.13 9.61 -20.06
N GLY A 276 1.64 10.46 -20.97
CA GLY A 276 1.00 10.74 -22.25
C GLY A 276 -0.20 11.70 -22.16
N LEU A 277 -0.63 12.10 -20.96
CA LEU A 277 -1.77 12.98 -20.71
C LEU A 277 -1.31 14.24 -19.98
N THR A 278 -1.97 15.36 -20.21
CA THR A 278 -1.79 16.53 -19.38
C THR A 278 -2.44 16.33 -17.99
N PRO A 279 -2.00 17.03 -16.92
CA PRO A 279 -2.65 16.97 -15.62
C PRO A 279 -4.16 17.26 -15.70
N LYS A 280 -4.56 18.26 -16.48
CA LYS A 280 -5.97 18.62 -16.66
C LYS A 280 -6.78 17.54 -17.37
N GLU A 281 -6.25 16.97 -18.46
CA GLU A 281 -6.89 15.84 -19.15
C GLU A 281 -7.03 14.63 -18.21
N TYR A 282 -6.04 14.45 -17.33
CA TYR A 282 -6.08 13.39 -16.34
C TYR A 282 -7.18 13.64 -15.30
N GLN A 283 -7.32 14.86 -14.74
CA GLN A 283 -8.42 15.22 -13.83
C GLN A 283 -9.80 15.03 -14.48
N THR A 284 -10.01 15.61 -15.66
CA THR A 284 -11.32 15.52 -16.37
C THR A 284 -11.71 14.09 -16.75
N LYS A 285 -10.74 13.17 -16.91
CA LYS A 285 -11.03 11.76 -17.14
C LYS A 285 -11.46 11.03 -15.89
N MET A 286 -11.27 11.63 -14.73
CA MET A 286 -11.55 11.05 -13.41
C MET A 286 -12.88 11.54 -12.81
N GLU A 287 -13.36 12.73 -13.22
CA GLU A 287 -14.71 13.24 -12.95
C GLU A 287 -15.77 12.46 -13.75
#